data_044265d1e6453f8f0852c381ee837024
#
_entry.id   044265d1e6453f8f0852c381ee837024
#
_cell.length_a   1.000
_cell.length_b   1.000
_cell.length_c   1.000
_cell.angle_alpha   90.00
_cell.angle_beta   90.00
_cell.angle_gamma   90.00
#
_symmetry.space_group_name_H-M   'P 1'
#
loop_
_entity.id
_entity.type
_entity.pdbx_description
1 polymer ?
#
loop_
_entity_poly.entity_id
_entity_poly.type
_entity_poly.pdbx_seq_one_letter_code
_entity_poly.pdbx_strand_id
1 'polypeptide(L)'
;MERKWRNLLIALATSIGFVGVLISFGLGNALISMIDENTNGGQIPSQVQIALNTENAGRGFLNQDDKNYITDTVGEEAIKYLESPFGMTMSNITIDGQEMNLSQTMPSYAQVVSLYEDTSISVSSNEADKVLAGSLYSDANEQGLTIPSSLLKSWNEQTGKNLTATDVIGKSVSASIVENAAEASKIAQFQTKIVRVINDEDDMEDSNSFMPSNQMETILKEAGFTKAVSYFILELKDPSQTKAVTEELQKNKKYTVLSQQKVLDIVITFIRVIQGLLIVLSSQAIVVAAVMIGIIIYINIMQRSKEIGVMKAVGYQNRDVKGIFIYEAIWIVGIALLLAFLVAQGVGSLANAVVNHFYPSITKVFELNLLSVLGTLVFALLLGYISAYFPARKISKMDPVESLRYEE
;
A
#
# COMPACT_ATOMS: atom_id res chain seq x y z
N MET A 1 31.70 -6.74 -40.20
CA MET A 1 30.26 -6.72 -39.83
C MET A 1 29.93 -7.72 -38.72
N GLU A 2 30.45 -8.93 -38.75
CA GLU A 2 30.14 -10.02 -37.77
C GLU A 2 30.37 -9.65 -36.31
N ARG A 3 31.43 -8.91 -35.97
CA ARG A 3 31.77 -8.55 -34.61
C ARG A 3 30.75 -7.58 -33.95
N LYS A 4 30.21 -6.63 -34.72
CA LYS A 4 29.19 -5.69 -34.21
C LYS A 4 27.88 -6.42 -33.88
N TRP A 5 27.49 -7.35 -34.74
CA TRP A 5 26.30 -8.17 -34.52
C TRP A 5 26.43 -9.08 -33.30
N ARG A 6 27.60 -9.71 -33.11
CA ARG A 6 27.88 -10.54 -31.94
C ARG A 6 27.77 -9.75 -30.63
N ASN A 7 28.38 -8.58 -30.56
CA ASN A 7 28.32 -7.73 -29.38
C ASN A 7 26.89 -7.22 -29.13
N LEU A 8 26.11 -6.94 -30.16
CA LEU A 8 24.71 -6.53 -30.05
C LEU A 8 23.82 -7.69 -29.51
N LEU A 9 24.01 -8.90 -30.01
CA LEU A 9 23.29 -10.07 -29.52
C LEU A 9 23.57 -10.33 -28.05
N ILE A 10 24.81 -10.13 -27.60
CA ILE A 10 25.19 -10.27 -26.19
C ILE A 10 24.52 -9.18 -25.36
N ALA A 11 24.55 -7.93 -25.84
CA ALA A 11 23.91 -6.82 -25.16
C ALA A 11 22.40 -7.10 -25.03
N LEU A 12 21.75 -7.64 -26.06
CA LEU A 12 20.33 -8.04 -26.00
C LEU A 12 20.10 -9.16 -24.98
N ALA A 13 20.90 -10.21 -24.99
CA ALA A 13 20.79 -11.30 -24.01
C ALA A 13 21.00 -10.79 -22.57
N THR A 14 22.00 -9.92 -22.37
CA THR A 14 22.30 -9.31 -21.07
C THR A 14 21.17 -8.37 -20.62
N SER A 15 20.52 -7.66 -21.55
CA SER A 15 19.45 -6.73 -21.22
C SER A 15 18.24 -7.40 -20.56
N ILE A 16 17.97 -8.68 -20.86
CA ILE A 16 16.84 -9.43 -20.27
C ILE A 16 16.92 -9.46 -18.74
N GLY A 17 18.11 -9.72 -18.18
CA GLY A 17 18.31 -9.71 -16.72
C GLY A 17 18.09 -8.33 -16.10
N PHE A 18 18.60 -7.27 -16.74
CA PHE A 18 18.39 -5.89 -16.28
C PHE A 18 16.94 -5.44 -16.44
N VAL A 19 16.22 -5.88 -17.48
CA VAL A 19 14.77 -5.64 -17.63
C VAL A 19 14.02 -6.19 -16.42
N GLY A 20 14.30 -7.43 -16.03
CA GLY A 20 13.66 -8.04 -14.86
C GLY A 20 13.90 -7.26 -13.56
N VAL A 21 15.11 -6.79 -13.34
CA VAL A 21 15.45 -5.96 -12.17
C VAL A 21 14.74 -4.61 -12.21
N LEU A 22 14.75 -3.92 -13.35
CA LEU A 22 14.08 -2.61 -13.50
C LEU A 22 12.55 -2.74 -13.37
N ILE A 23 11.94 -3.79 -13.92
CA ILE A 23 10.51 -4.04 -13.75
C ILE A 23 10.20 -4.30 -12.27
N SER A 24 11.02 -5.09 -11.56
CA SER A 24 10.82 -5.36 -10.14
C SER A 24 10.88 -4.06 -9.31
N PHE A 25 11.83 -3.16 -9.60
CA PHE A 25 11.89 -1.84 -8.98
C PHE A 25 10.68 -0.99 -9.34
N GLY A 26 10.29 -0.96 -10.61
CA GLY A 26 9.18 -0.14 -11.09
C GLY A 26 7.84 -0.51 -10.46
N LEU A 27 7.56 -1.82 -10.35
CA LEU A 27 6.34 -2.31 -9.69
C LEU A 27 6.34 -2.01 -8.18
N GLY A 28 7.45 -2.29 -7.49
CA GLY A 28 7.52 -2.05 -6.04
C GLY A 28 7.45 -0.56 -5.68
N ASN A 29 8.10 0.30 -6.46
CA ASN A 29 8.04 1.75 -6.23
C ASN A 29 6.63 2.31 -6.46
N ALA A 30 5.95 1.86 -7.53
CA ALA A 30 4.58 2.31 -7.82
C ALA A 30 3.60 1.92 -6.70
N LEU A 31 3.71 0.70 -6.17
CA LEU A 31 2.86 0.26 -5.05
C LEU A 31 3.11 1.09 -3.78
N ILE A 32 4.38 1.40 -3.48
CA ILE A 32 4.72 2.25 -2.32
C ILE A 32 4.21 3.67 -2.54
N SER A 33 4.38 4.23 -3.74
CA SER A 33 3.91 5.57 -4.10
C SER A 33 2.37 5.68 -4.01
N MET A 34 1.64 4.64 -4.44
CA MET A 34 0.18 4.59 -4.28
C MET A 34 -0.26 4.60 -2.81
N ILE A 35 0.47 3.90 -1.93
CA ILE A 35 0.21 3.92 -0.50
C ILE A 35 0.45 5.34 0.05
N ASP A 36 1.57 5.95 -0.31
CA ASP A 36 1.92 7.30 0.15
C ASP A 36 0.92 8.36 -0.36
N GLU A 37 0.45 8.25 -1.59
CA GLU A 37 -0.56 9.15 -2.17
C GLU A 37 -1.93 9.00 -1.47
N ASN A 38 -2.36 7.76 -1.18
CA ASN A 38 -3.65 7.50 -0.53
C ASN A 38 -3.63 7.78 0.99
N THR A 39 -2.46 7.93 1.60
CA THR A 39 -2.32 8.34 3.00
C THR A 39 -2.21 9.85 3.18
N ASN A 40 -2.91 10.66 2.38
CA ASN A 40 -2.95 12.13 2.44
C ASN A 40 -1.56 12.81 2.33
N GLY A 41 -0.75 12.39 1.37
CA GLY A 41 0.53 13.04 1.10
C GLY A 41 1.56 12.91 2.23
N GLY A 42 1.56 11.77 2.92
CA GLY A 42 2.53 11.47 3.98
C GLY A 42 2.12 12.00 5.37
N GLN A 43 0.85 12.39 5.56
CA GLN A 43 0.35 12.58 6.91
C GLN A 43 0.35 11.23 7.63
N ILE A 44 1.11 11.16 8.71
CA ILE A 44 1.21 9.95 9.54
C ILE A 44 -0.18 9.72 10.15
N PRO A 45 -0.83 8.57 9.88
CA PRO A 45 -2.11 8.27 10.51
C PRO A 45 -1.94 8.25 12.03
N SER A 46 -2.68 9.09 12.73
CA SER A 46 -2.61 9.24 14.18
C SER A 46 -3.42 8.20 14.96
N GLN A 47 -4.15 7.34 14.24
CA GLN A 47 -5.03 6.36 14.86
C GLN A 47 -4.31 5.09 15.31
N VAL A 48 -4.61 4.68 16.53
CA VAL A 48 -4.13 3.44 17.15
C VAL A 48 -5.32 2.64 17.66
N GLN A 49 -5.52 1.46 17.14
CA GLN A 49 -6.52 0.52 17.62
C GLN A 49 -5.94 -0.34 18.74
N ILE A 50 -6.64 -0.41 19.87
CA ILE A 50 -6.22 -1.14 21.08
C ILE A 50 -7.30 -2.15 21.43
N ALA A 51 -6.98 -3.44 21.31
CA ALA A 51 -7.86 -4.54 21.69
C ALA A 51 -7.22 -5.39 22.79
N LEU A 52 -8.01 -6.24 23.45
CA LEU A 52 -7.46 -7.23 24.37
C LEU A 52 -6.78 -8.36 23.59
N ASN A 53 -5.63 -8.78 24.07
CA ASN A 53 -5.09 -10.08 23.73
C ASN A 53 -5.79 -11.15 24.57
N THR A 54 -6.72 -11.87 23.97
CA THR A 54 -7.59 -12.84 24.68
C THR A 54 -6.80 -13.95 25.38
N GLU A 55 -5.63 -14.32 24.87
CA GLU A 55 -4.76 -15.33 25.48
C GLU A 55 -4.16 -14.85 26.82
N ASN A 56 -3.87 -13.56 26.94
CA ASN A 56 -3.18 -12.98 28.09
C ASN A 56 -4.11 -12.22 29.05
N ALA A 57 -5.28 -11.80 28.60
CA ALA A 57 -6.16 -10.94 29.38
C ALA A 57 -7.16 -11.68 30.26
N GLY A 58 -7.46 -12.97 29.97
CA GLY A 58 -8.43 -13.78 30.69
C GLY A 58 -9.90 -13.32 30.56
N ARG A 59 -10.16 -12.36 29.63
CA ARG A 59 -11.49 -11.82 29.33
C ARG A 59 -11.55 -11.35 27.87
N GLY A 60 -12.77 -11.24 27.31
CA GLY A 60 -12.98 -10.90 25.90
C GLY A 60 -13.18 -9.42 25.61
N PHE A 61 -13.48 -8.58 26.62
CA PHE A 61 -13.87 -7.18 26.43
C PHE A 61 -13.07 -6.23 27.31
N LEU A 62 -12.81 -5.05 26.77
CA LEU A 62 -12.19 -3.94 27.47
C LEU A 62 -13.18 -3.31 28.46
N ASN A 63 -12.64 -2.68 29.51
CA ASN A 63 -13.42 -1.98 30.54
C ASN A 63 -12.80 -0.61 30.86
N GLN A 64 -13.38 0.05 31.87
CA GLN A 64 -12.92 1.38 32.30
C GLN A 64 -11.49 1.36 32.85
N ASP A 65 -11.05 0.28 33.49
CA ASP A 65 -9.66 0.18 34.01
C ASP A 65 -8.66 0.14 32.86
N ASP A 66 -9.03 -0.46 31.72
CA ASP A 66 -8.20 -0.46 30.51
C ASP A 66 -8.11 0.95 29.93
N LYS A 67 -9.24 1.67 29.87
CA LYS A 67 -9.26 3.08 29.42
C LYS A 67 -8.36 3.95 30.29
N ASN A 68 -8.46 3.80 31.60
CA ASN A 68 -7.61 4.52 32.56
C ASN A 68 -6.13 4.17 32.36
N TYR A 69 -5.78 2.89 32.22
CA TYR A 69 -4.40 2.47 31.95
C TYR A 69 -3.83 3.09 30.66
N ILE A 70 -4.63 3.13 29.60
CA ILE A 70 -4.22 3.73 28.33
C ILE A 70 -4.00 5.23 28.52
N THR A 71 -4.93 5.91 29.20
CA THR A 71 -4.86 7.35 29.47
C THR A 71 -3.62 7.68 30.31
N ASP A 72 -3.35 6.91 31.37
CA ASP A 72 -2.19 7.09 32.24
C ASP A 72 -0.86 6.85 31.50
N THR A 73 -0.85 5.85 30.58
CA THR A 73 0.36 5.51 29.83
C THR A 73 0.70 6.55 28.76
N VAL A 74 -0.32 7.08 28.09
CA VAL A 74 -0.16 8.03 26.97
C VAL A 74 -0.05 9.47 27.47
N GLY A 75 -0.75 9.79 28.56
CA GLY A 75 -0.95 11.14 29.06
C GLY A 75 -2.18 11.80 28.45
N GLU A 76 -3.10 12.26 29.28
CA GLU A 76 -4.37 12.88 28.86
C GLU A 76 -4.18 14.06 27.89
N GLU A 77 -3.11 14.84 28.10
CA GLU A 77 -2.79 16.00 27.25
C GLU A 77 -2.42 15.61 25.80
N ALA A 78 -1.83 14.42 25.60
CA ALA A 78 -1.44 13.92 24.28
C ALA A 78 -2.61 13.30 23.51
N ILE A 79 -3.67 12.91 24.23
CA ILE A 79 -4.84 12.28 23.64
C ILE A 79 -5.75 13.34 23.02
N LYS A 80 -6.03 13.22 21.75
CA LYS A 80 -7.11 13.95 21.08
C LYS A 80 -8.43 13.25 21.31
N TYR A 81 -8.39 11.90 21.30
CA TYR A 81 -9.56 11.06 21.33
C TYR A 81 -9.22 9.63 21.79
N LEU A 82 -10.05 9.08 22.66
CA LEU A 82 -9.94 7.69 23.13
C LEU A 82 -11.35 7.12 23.40
N GLU A 83 -11.90 6.42 22.40
CA GLU A 83 -13.24 5.89 22.48
C GLU A 83 -13.35 4.49 21.83
N SER A 84 -14.47 3.87 22.01
CA SER A 84 -14.81 2.62 21.37
C SER A 84 -15.90 2.88 20.33
N PRO A 85 -15.62 2.74 19.05
CA PRO A 85 -16.67 2.75 18.05
C PRO A 85 -17.62 1.60 18.33
N PHE A 86 -18.88 1.89 18.16
CA PHE A 86 -19.94 0.95 18.46
C PHE A 86 -20.90 0.90 17.27
N GLY A 87 -21.17 -0.30 16.79
CA GLY A 87 -22.10 -0.55 15.69
C GLY A 87 -23.26 -1.42 16.15
N MET A 88 -24.46 -1.10 15.68
CA MET A 88 -25.66 -1.88 15.90
C MET A 88 -26.33 -2.19 14.57
N THR A 89 -27.04 -3.31 14.52
CA THR A 89 -27.82 -3.68 13.34
C THR A 89 -29.26 -3.21 13.49
N MET A 90 -29.77 -2.49 12.50
CA MET A 90 -31.19 -2.16 12.40
C MET A 90 -31.95 -3.34 11.81
N SER A 91 -33.06 -3.73 12.46
CA SER A 91 -33.97 -4.76 11.93
C SER A 91 -35.07 -4.16 11.05
N ASN A 92 -35.44 -2.94 11.30
CA ASN A 92 -36.37 -2.15 10.48
C ASN A 92 -36.06 -0.66 10.56
N ILE A 93 -36.59 0.09 9.60
CA ILE A 93 -36.56 1.53 9.60
C ILE A 93 -37.90 2.06 9.08
N THR A 94 -38.47 3.07 9.75
CA THR A 94 -39.70 3.75 9.35
C THR A 94 -39.39 5.20 9.08
N ILE A 95 -39.60 5.65 7.86
CA ILE A 95 -39.46 7.06 7.45
C ILE A 95 -40.82 7.59 7.05
N ASP A 96 -41.26 8.72 7.62
CA ASP A 96 -42.51 9.35 7.31
C ASP A 96 -43.73 8.40 7.45
N GLY A 97 -43.71 7.52 8.47
CA GLY A 97 -44.74 6.53 8.75
C GLY A 97 -44.80 5.30 7.85
N GLN A 98 -43.84 5.14 6.94
CA GLN A 98 -43.72 3.98 6.07
C GLN A 98 -42.54 3.12 6.51
N GLU A 99 -42.78 1.87 6.85
CA GLU A 99 -41.80 0.91 7.36
C GLU A 99 -41.14 0.13 6.24
N MET A 100 -39.83 -0.08 6.36
CA MET A 100 -39.02 -1.01 5.58
C MET A 100 -38.38 -2.02 6.52
N ASN A 101 -38.50 -3.32 6.20
CA ASN A 101 -37.88 -4.38 6.95
C ASN A 101 -36.48 -4.68 6.40
N LEU A 102 -35.46 -4.60 7.26
CA LEU A 102 -34.07 -4.82 6.93
C LEU A 102 -33.57 -6.23 7.27
N SER A 103 -34.35 -6.98 8.07
CA SER A 103 -33.92 -8.27 8.63
C SER A 103 -33.77 -9.40 7.59
N GLN A 104 -34.40 -9.28 6.43
CA GLN A 104 -34.38 -10.35 5.41
C GLN A 104 -33.10 -10.38 4.57
N THR A 105 -32.39 -9.26 4.44
CA THR A 105 -31.23 -9.13 3.55
C THR A 105 -29.95 -8.77 4.29
N MET A 106 -30.01 -8.28 5.54
CA MET A 106 -28.88 -7.75 6.32
C MET A 106 -27.87 -6.96 5.46
N PRO A 107 -28.32 -5.99 4.67
CA PRO A 107 -27.42 -5.22 3.85
C PRO A 107 -26.50 -4.35 4.74
N SER A 108 -25.36 -3.92 4.20
CA SER A 108 -24.40 -3.09 4.94
C SER A 108 -25.05 -1.82 5.51
N TYR A 109 -25.97 -1.20 4.78
CA TYR A 109 -26.72 -0.02 5.25
C TYR A 109 -27.69 -0.29 6.44
N ALA A 110 -27.90 -1.55 6.82
CA ALA A 110 -28.61 -1.89 8.04
C ALA A 110 -27.81 -1.66 9.33
N GLN A 111 -26.54 -1.34 9.22
CA GLN A 111 -25.72 -1.01 10.39
C GLN A 111 -25.79 0.46 10.73
N VAL A 112 -25.90 0.78 12.02
CA VAL A 112 -25.76 2.12 12.57
C VAL A 112 -24.48 2.15 13.38
N VAL A 113 -23.56 3.03 13.00
CA VAL A 113 -22.26 3.19 13.65
C VAL A 113 -22.24 4.50 14.43
N SER A 114 -21.65 4.46 15.64
CA SER A 114 -21.46 5.67 16.42
C SER A 114 -20.46 6.60 15.74
N LEU A 115 -20.86 7.85 15.59
CA LEU A 115 -20.06 8.92 15.02
C LEU A 115 -19.53 9.81 16.14
N TYR A 116 -18.23 10.03 16.13
CA TYR A 116 -17.58 10.94 17.06
C TYR A 116 -17.16 12.20 16.32
N GLU A 117 -17.37 13.32 16.96
CA GLU A 117 -16.95 14.61 16.43
C GLU A 117 -15.45 14.67 16.26
N ASP A 118 -14.99 15.34 15.21
CA ASP A 118 -13.56 15.61 14.96
C ASP A 118 -12.63 14.39 14.85
N THR A 119 -13.15 13.24 14.54
CA THR A 119 -12.32 12.03 14.45
C THR A 119 -12.16 11.53 13.03
N SER A 120 -11.01 11.00 12.72
CA SER A 120 -10.71 10.32 11.47
C SER A 120 -11.39 8.94 11.32
N ILE A 121 -12.19 8.50 12.31
CA ILE A 121 -12.90 7.21 12.31
C ILE A 121 -14.14 7.25 11.40
N SER A 122 -14.69 8.42 11.23
CA SER A 122 -15.86 8.65 10.40
C SER A 122 -15.53 9.48 9.16
N VAL A 123 -14.35 9.25 8.61
CA VAL A 123 -13.78 10.06 7.53
C VAL A 123 -14.76 10.24 6.39
N SER A 124 -15.32 9.15 5.91
CA SER A 124 -16.20 9.18 4.76
C SER A 124 -17.55 9.85 5.03
N SER A 125 -18.11 9.68 6.22
CA SER A 125 -19.41 10.27 6.56
C SER A 125 -19.35 11.79 6.87
N ASN A 126 -18.14 12.30 7.12
CA ASN A 126 -17.91 13.70 7.48
C ASN A 126 -17.25 14.51 6.35
N GLU A 127 -16.94 13.89 5.22
CA GLU A 127 -16.41 14.57 4.04
C GLU A 127 -17.53 15.38 3.37
N ALA A 128 -17.31 16.68 3.21
CA ALA A 128 -18.33 17.60 2.66
C ALA A 128 -18.70 17.28 1.21
N ASP A 129 -17.82 16.66 0.44
CA ASP A 129 -18.03 16.27 -0.95
C ASP A 129 -18.93 15.02 -1.09
N LYS A 130 -19.04 14.21 -0.05
CA LYS A 130 -19.93 13.04 -0.02
C LYS A 130 -21.35 13.38 0.47
N VAL A 131 -21.58 14.57 1.01
CA VAL A 131 -22.89 14.97 1.51
C VAL A 131 -23.82 15.35 0.36
N LEU A 132 -24.86 14.54 0.12
CA LEU A 132 -25.89 14.82 -0.88
C LEU A 132 -26.92 15.82 -0.38
N ALA A 133 -27.27 15.79 0.91
CA ALA A 133 -28.19 16.72 1.54
C ALA A 133 -27.97 16.80 3.05
N GLY A 134 -28.31 17.92 3.66
CA GLY A 134 -28.10 18.16 5.09
C GLY A 134 -26.79 18.88 5.39
N SER A 135 -26.38 18.84 6.67
CA SER A 135 -25.15 19.46 7.16
C SER A 135 -24.29 18.47 7.92
N LEU A 136 -23.00 18.75 8.02
CA LEU A 136 -22.10 18.04 8.93
C LEU A 136 -22.53 18.28 10.39
N TYR A 137 -22.26 17.31 11.27
CA TYR A 137 -22.47 17.53 12.69
C TYR A 137 -21.52 18.62 13.19
N SER A 138 -22.09 19.59 13.86
CA SER A 138 -21.35 20.74 14.39
C SER A 138 -20.94 20.57 15.87
N ASP A 139 -21.61 19.65 16.58
CA ASP A 139 -21.43 19.41 18.02
C ASP A 139 -21.76 17.94 18.34
N ALA A 140 -21.02 17.34 19.27
CA ALA A 140 -21.27 16.00 19.81
C ALA A 140 -22.65 15.81 20.47
N ASN A 141 -23.31 16.92 20.84
CA ASN A 141 -24.68 16.92 21.38
C ASN A 141 -25.78 17.04 20.32
N GLU A 142 -25.40 17.21 19.06
CA GLU A 142 -26.36 17.24 17.98
C GLU A 142 -27.00 15.85 17.82
N GLN A 143 -28.32 15.80 17.70
CA GLN A 143 -29.07 14.56 17.56
C GLN A 143 -29.57 14.39 16.13
N GLY A 144 -29.44 13.19 15.61
CA GLY A 144 -29.92 12.86 14.28
C GLY A 144 -29.35 11.58 13.73
N LEU A 145 -29.87 11.15 12.61
CA LEU A 145 -29.40 9.99 11.86
C LEU A 145 -28.89 10.45 10.49
N THR A 146 -27.66 10.07 10.18
CA THR A 146 -27.15 10.11 8.81
C THR A 146 -27.46 8.78 8.14
N ILE A 147 -28.01 8.84 6.94
CA ILE A 147 -28.31 7.64 6.16
C ILE A 147 -27.53 7.63 4.84
N PRO A 148 -27.10 6.47 4.35
CA PRO A 148 -26.51 6.35 3.01
C PRO A 148 -27.58 6.43 1.92
N SER A 149 -27.19 6.84 0.73
CA SER A 149 -28.09 6.96 -0.43
C SER A 149 -28.66 5.61 -0.85
N SER A 150 -27.91 4.52 -0.69
CA SER A 150 -28.37 3.15 -0.95
C SER A 150 -29.54 2.73 -0.07
N LEU A 151 -29.56 3.15 1.21
CA LEU A 151 -30.69 2.88 2.11
C LEU A 151 -31.92 3.64 1.64
N LEU A 152 -31.80 4.93 1.28
CA LEU A 152 -32.90 5.72 0.77
C LEU A 152 -33.47 5.15 -0.54
N LYS A 153 -32.60 4.70 -1.43
CA LYS A 153 -32.99 4.06 -2.68
C LYS A 153 -33.78 2.78 -2.42
N SER A 154 -33.28 1.90 -1.56
CA SER A 154 -33.95 0.65 -1.19
C SER A 154 -35.30 0.91 -0.50
N TRP A 155 -35.36 1.93 0.34
CA TRP A 155 -36.60 2.33 0.99
C TRP A 155 -37.63 2.83 -0.03
N ASN A 156 -37.23 3.66 -1.01
CA ASN A 156 -38.09 4.12 -2.10
C ASN A 156 -38.63 2.95 -2.93
N GLU A 157 -37.77 1.99 -3.28
CA GLU A 157 -38.16 0.80 -4.06
C GLU A 157 -39.18 -0.06 -3.32
N GLN A 158 -39.00 -0.30 -2.01
CA GLN A 158 -39.93 -1.14 -1.22
C GLN A 158 -41.25 -0.44 -0.90
N THR A 159 -41.24 0.88 -0.70
CA THR A 159 -42.45 1.64 -0.33
C THR A 159 -43.20 2.23 -1.52
N GLY A 160 -42.62 2.15 -2.72
CA GLY A 160 -43.18 2.77 -3.92
C GLY A 160 -43.15 4.29 -3.90
N LYS A 161 -42.34 4.90 -3.03
CA LYS A 161 -42.11 6.35 -2.93
C LYS A 161 -40.97 6.78 -3.83
N ASN A 162 -40.80 8.08 -4.00
CA ASN A 162 -39.68 8.62 -4.77
C ASN A 162 -39.17 9.91 -4.09
N LEU A 163 -38.71 9.74 -2.84
CA LEU A 163 -38.14 10.85 -2.08
C LEU A 163 -36.70 11.06 -2.48
N THR A 164 -36.31 12.31 -2.68
CA THR A 164 -34.93 12.71 -2.90
C THR A 164 -34.17 12.85 -1.57
N ALA A 165 -32.86 12.96 -1.62
CA ALA A 165 -32.03 13.20 -0.44
C ALA A 165 -32.49 14.47 0.33
N THR A 166 -32.88 15.52 -0.38
CA THR A 166 -33.36 16.78 0.22
C THR A 166 -34.72 16.62 0.88
N ASP A 167 -35.61 15.79 0.31
CA ASP A 167 -36.98 15.62 0.83
C ASP A 167 -37.03 14.88 2.19
N VAL A 168 -35.99 14.10 2.52
CA VAL A 168 -35.95 13.32 3.76
C VAL A 168 -35.30 14.07 4.91
N ILE A 169 -34.57 15.15 4.67
CA ILE A 169 -33.98 15.97 5.73
C ILE A 169 -35.06 16.55 6.65
N GLY A 170 -34.82 16.36 7.96
CA GLY A 170 -35.74 16.79 9.01
C GLY A 170 -36.96 15.89 9.22
N LYS A 171 -37.17 14.87 8.37
CA LYS A 171 -38.25 13.89 8.59
C LYS A 171 -37.97 13.04 9.80
N SER A 172 -39.04 12.67 10.51
CA SER A 172 -38.97 11.75 11.64
C SER A 172 -38.64 10.34 11.12
N VAL A 173 -37.70 9.73 11.76
CA VAL A 173 -37.30 8.36 11.52
C VAL A 173 -37.36 7.56 12.82
N SER A 174 -37.94 6.38 12.79
CA SER A 174 -37.85 5.41 13.87
C SER A 174 -37.23 4.13 13.34
N ALA A 175 -36.41 3.50 14.16
CA ALA A 175 -35.78 2.24 13.81
C ALA A 175 -35.67 1.33 15.03
N SER A 176 -35.67 0.02 14.78
CA SER A 176 -35.40 -1.00 15.79
C SER A 176 -34.01 -1.52 15.61
N ILE A 177 -33.21 -1.53 16.68
CA ILE A 177 -31.87 -2.08 16.72
C ILE A 177 -31.84 -3.38 17.55
N VAL A 178 -31.00 -4.33 17.13
CA VAL A 178 -30.82 -5.61 17.80
C VAL A 178 -29.40 -5.73 18.37
N GLU A 179 -29.30 -6.26 19.60
CA GLU A 179 -28.02 -6.39 20.29
C GLU A 179 -27.10 -7.43 19.61
N ASN A 180 -27.69 -8.53 19.14
CA ASN A 180 -26.97 -9.56 18.41
C ASN A 180 -27.90 -10.21 17.39
N ALA A 181 -27.51 -10.18 16.13
CA ALA A 181 -28.29 -10.77 15.04
C ALA A 181 -28.50 -12.27 15.18
N ALA A 182 -27.64 -13.00 15.91
CA ALA A 182 -27.71 -14.44 16.10
C ALA A 182 -28.68 -14.84 17.24
N GLU A 183 -28.88 -13.99 18.24
CA GLU A 183 -29.67 -14.35 19.43
C GLU A 183 -30.96 -13.53 19.59
N ALA A 184 -31.20 -12.50 18.80
CA ALA A 184 -32.41 -11.65 18.74
C ALA A 184 -33.12 -11.35 20.09
N SER A 185 -32.38 -11.40 21.20
CA SER A 185 -32.95 -11.47 22.56
C SER A 185 -33.32 -10.10 23.09
N LYS A 186 -32.77 -9.01 22.55
CA LYS A 186 -33.13 -7.64 22.94
C LYS A 186 -33.29 -6.77 21.73
N ILE A 187 -34.40 -6.06 21.66
CA ILE A 187 -34.71 -5.08 20.61
C ILE A 187 -34.94 -3.74 21.30
N ALA A 188 -34.22 -2.72 20.86
CA ALA A 188 -34.48 -1.35 21.26
C ALA A 188 -35.10 -0.59 20.08
N GLN A 189 -36.05 0.27 20.39
CA GLN A 189 -36.62 1.20 19.43
C GLN A 189 -36.14 2.62 19.76
N PHE A 190 -35.75 3.33 18.72
CA PHE A 190 -35.42 4.75 18.87
C PHE A 190 -36.14 5.57 17.83
N GLN A 191 -36.33 6.84 18.14
CA GLN A 191 -36.90 7.83 17.23
C GLN A 191 -36.00 9.04 17.17
N THR A 192 -35.71 9.49 15.95
CA THR A 192 -34.88 10.67 15.70
C THR A 192 -35.29 11.34 14.38
N LYS A 193 -34.47 12.25 13.87
CA LYS A 193 -34.66 12.87 12.56
C LYS A 193 -33.50 12.52 11.64
N ILE A 194 -33.76 12.49 10.35
CA ILE A 194 -32.70 12.41 9.35
C ILE A 194 -32.08 13.80 9.21
N VAL A 195 -30.79 13.91 9.48
CA VAL A 195 -30.08 15.20 9.43
C VAL A 195 -29.16 15.29 8.22
N ARG A 196 -28.80 14.12 7.64
CA ARG A 196 -27.86 14.07 6.52
C ARG A 196 -28.10 12.82 5.68
N VAL A 197 -27.86 12.97 4.36
CA VAL A 197 -27.78 11.86 3.40
C VAL A 197 -26.40 11.91 2.75
N ILE A 198 -25.69 10.81 2.75
CA ILE A 198 -24.36 10.67 2.16
C ILE A 198 -24.38 9.80 0.91
N ASN A 199 -23.48 10.10 -0.03
CA ASN A 199 -23.25 9.26 -1.20
C ASN A 199 -22.35 8.07 -0.83
N ASP A 200 -22.81 6.85 -1.08
CA ASP A 200 -22.11 5.60 -0.82
C ASP A 200 -21.93 4.73 -2.10
N GLU A 201 -22.12 5.34 -3.29
CA GLU A 201 -22.04 4.60 -4.57
C GLU A 201 -20.64 4.09 -4.87
N ASP A 202 -19.59 4.78 -4.40
CA ASP A 202 -18.20 4.49 -4.71
C ASP A 202 -17.44 3.76 -3.59
N ASP A 203 -18.06 3.56 -2.41
CA ASP A 203 -17.34 3.04 -1.25
C ASP A 203 -18.23 2.14 -0.37
N MET A 204 -17.83 0.86 -0.24
CA MET A 204 -18.55 -0.10 0.59
C MET A 204 -18.50 0.22 2.10
N GLU A 205 -17.51 1.01 2.56
CA GLU A 205 -17.40 1.42 3.95
C GLU A 205 -18.41 2.53 4.30
N ASP A 206 -18.84 3.32 3.33
CA ASP A 206 -19.82 4.40 3.50
C ASP A 206 -21.26 3.90 3.52
N SER A 207 -21.51 2.64 3.24
CA SER A 207 -22.87 2.07 3.23
C SER A 207 -23.51 1.95 4.61
N ASN A 208 -22.87 2.44 5.67
CA ASN A 208 -23.44 2.44 7.02
C ASN A 208 -24.28 3.70 7.29
N SER A 209 -25.28 3.55 8.16
CA SER A 209 -25.91 4.71 8.78
C SER A 209 -25.07 5.19 9.96
N PHE A 210 -25.09 6.48 10.28
CA PHE A 210 -24.30 7.04 11.37
C PHE A 210 -25.18 7.85 12.33
N MET A 211 -24.80 7.78 13.62
CA MET A 211 -25.48 8.50 14.68
C MET A 211 -24.44 9.05 15.68
N PRO A 212 -24.62 10.25 16.24
CA PRO A 212 -23.72 10.77 17.28
C PRO A 212 -23.59 9.80 18.46
N SER A 213 -22.37 9.62 18.94
CA SER A 213 -22.05 8.63 19.98
C SER A 213 -22.86 8.84 21.27
N ASN A 214 -23.04 10.09 21.70
CA ASN A 214 -23.81 10.41 22.90
C ASN A 214 -25.28 10.00 22.77
N GLN A 215 -25.87 10.16 21.57
CA GLN A 215 -27.23 9.73 21.28
C GLN A 215 -27.30 8.19 21.29
N MET A 216 -26.38 7.52 20.65
CA MET A 216 -26.30 6.05 20.64
C MET A 216 -26.16 5.49 22.06
N GLU A 217 -25.28 6.04 22.88
CA GLU A 217 -25.09 5.61 24.27
C GLU A 217 -26.36 5.78 25.11
N THR A 218 -27.11 6.85 24.89
CA THR A 218 -28.39 7.07 25.58
C THR A 218 -29.41 6.00 25.21
N ILE A 219 -29.55 5.71 23.92
CA ILE A 219 -30.47 4.68 23.42
C ILE A 219 -30.11 3.30 24.01
N LEU A 220 -28.82 2.95 24.01
CA LEU A 220 -28.36 1.66 24.52
C LEU A 220 -28.60 1.54 26.02
N LYS A 221 -28.32 2.60 26.78
CA LYS A 221 -28.52 2.64 28.23
C LYS A 221 -29.99 2.49 28.61
N GLU A 222 -30.87 3.22 27.92
CA GLU A 222 -32.31 3.13 28.11
C GLU A 222 -32.87 1.74 27.78
N ALA A 223 -32.31 1.10 26.74
CA ALA A 223 -32.68 -0.27 26.34
C ALA A 223 -32.09 -1.36 27.26
N GLY A 224 -31.20 -1.01 28.17
CA GLY A 224 -30.50 -1.98 29.04
C GLY A 224 -29.53 -2.88 28.27
N PHE A 225 -28.99 -2.40 27.16
CA PHE A 225 -27.95 -3.10 26.42
C PHE A 225 -26.62 -2.97 27.12
N THR A 226 -25.84 -4.06 27.11
CA THR A 226 -24.49 -4.05 27.68
C THR A 226 -23.50 -3.70 26.56
N LYS A 227 -22.84 -2.54 26.68
CA LYS A 227 -21.79 -2.14 25.72
C LYS A 227 -20.57 -3.05 25.90
N ALA A 228 -20.44 -4.05 25.03
CA ALA A 228 -19.24 -4.88 24.97
C ALA A 228 -18.17 -4.14 24.16
N VAL A 229 -17.16 -3.61 24.83
CA VAL A 229 -16.07 -2.86 24.21
C VAL A 229 -15.01 -3.81 23.68
N SER A 230 -15.02 -4.08 22.39
CA SER A 230 -14.06 -4.97 21.74
C SER A 230 -12.70 -4.31 21.53
N TYR A 231 -12.68 -3.01 21.23
CA TYR A 231 -11.46 -2.23 21.05
C TYR A 231 -11.69 -0.75 21.34
N PHE A 232 -10.64 -0.06 21.69
CA PHE A 232 -10.58 1.41 21.69
C PHE A 232 -9.86 1.89 20.45
N ILE A 233 -10.26 3.03 19.95
CA ILE A 233 -9.49 3.84 19.01
C ILE A 233 -8.92 5.02 19.79
N LEU A 234 -7.60 5.13 19.74
CA LEU A 234 -6.84 6.24 20.26
C LEU A 234 -6.37 7.11 19.12
N GLU A 235 -6.64 8.40 19.16
CA GLU A 235 -6.08 9.40 18.26
C GLU A 235 -5.26 10.39 19.06
N LEU A 236 -4.04 10.67 18.59
CA LEU A 236 -3.12 11.59 19.25
C LEU A 236 -3.21 12.98 18.63
N LYS A 237 -3.02 14.02 19.44
CA LYS A 237 -2.93 15.41 18.95
C LYS A 237 -1.71 15.61 18.04
N ASP A 238 -0.61 14.91 18.34
CA ASP A 238 0.61 14.92 17.55
C ASP A 238 0.83 13.55 16.88
N PRO A 239 0.59 13.42 15.57
CA PRO A 239 0.76 12.18 14.83
C PRO A 239 2.17 11.60 14.89
N SER A 240 3.19 12.44 15.09
CA SER A 240 4.60 11.99 15.17
C SER A 240 4.88 11.06 16.34
N GLN A 241 4.06 11.12 17.39
CA GLN A 241 4.17 10.30 18.60
C GLN A 241 3.53 8.91 18.45
N THR A 242 2.77 8.67 17.38
CA THR A 242 1.98 7.43 17.17
C THR A 242 2.84 6.17 17.30
N LYS A 243 4.04 6.20 16.74
CA LYS A 243 4.95 5.05 16.79
C LYS A 243 5.44 4.78 18.22
N ALA A 244 5.89 5.81 18.93
CA ALA A 244 6.40 5.68 20.30
C ALA A 244 5.29 5.20 21.25
N VAL A 245 4.09 5.77 21.14
CA VAL A 245 2.92 5.37 21.93
C VAL A 245 2.52 3.93 21.64
N THR A 246 2.51 3.53 20.36
CA THR A 246 2.20 2.15 19.97
C THR A 246 3.20 1.16 20.58
N GLU A 247 4.48 1.46 20.51
CA GLU A 247 5.54 0.62 21.09
C GLU A 247 5.44 0.54 22.62
N GLU A 248 5.10 1.65 23.28
CA GLU A 248 4.92 1.67 24.74
C GLU A 248 3.74 0.81 25.18
N LEU A 249 2.58 0.99 24.55
CA LEU A 249 1.37 0.20 24.86
C LEU A 249 1.57 -1.30 24.56
N GLN A 250 2.35 -1.67 23.54
CA GLN A 250 2.67 -3.06 23.19
C GLN A 250 3.55 -3.78 24.23
N LYS A 251 4.26 -3.07 25.09
CA LYS A 251 5.03 -3.70 26.18
C LYS A 251 4.12 -4.46 27.15
N ASN A 252 2.89 -4.01 27.31
CA ASN A 252 1.88 -4.73 28.06
C ASN A 252 1.22 -5.79 27.18
N LYS A 253 1.63 -7.05 27.35
CA LYS A 253 1.15 -8.19 26.59
C LYS A 253 -0.37 -8.46 26.70
N LYS A 254 -1.04 -7.77 27.61
CA LYS A 254 -2.50 -7.81 27.77
C LYS A 254 -3.24 -7.22 26.56
N TYR A 255 -2.57 -6.30 25.83
CA TYR A 255 -3.16 -5.59 24.71
C TYR A 255 -2.53 -5.99 23.38
N THR A 256 -3.37 -6.06 22.38
CA THR A 256 -2.98 -6.05 20.97
C THR A 256 -3.16 -4.63 20.45
N VAL A 257 -2.07 -3.98 20.07
CA VAL A 257 -2.07 -2.58 19.64
C VAL A 257 -1.67 -2.52 18.18
N LEU A 258 -2.56 -1.97 17.37
CA LEU A 258 -2.39 -1.81 15.93
C LEU A 258 -2.52 -0.32 15.58
N SER A 259 -1.47 0.28 15.07
CA SER A 259 -1.55 1.59 14.44
C SER A 259 -1.70 1.42 12.93
N GLN A 260 -2.42 2.34 12.27
CA GLN A 260 -2.48 2.37 10.80
C GLN A 260 -1.08 2.44 10.21
N GLN A 261 -0.20 3.25 10.79
CA GLN A 261 1.21 3.33 10.38
C GLN A 261 1.89 1.95 10.43
N LYS A 262 1.67 1.16 11.49
CA LYS A 262 2.26 -0.18 11.61
C LYS A 262 1.73 -1.15 10.54
N VAL A 263 0.45 -1.06 10.23
CA VAL A 263 -0.15 -1.85 9.13
C VAL A 263 0.49 -1.47 7.81
N LEU A 264 0.63 -0.17 7.52
CA LEU A 264 1.32 0.32 6.32
C LEU A 264 2.78 -0.14 6.28
N ASP A 265 3.52 -0.07 7.39
CA ASP A 265 4.90 -0.55 7.48
C ASP A 265 5.01 -2.05 7.18
N ILE A 266 4.05 -2.85 7.63
CA ILE A 266 3.97 -4.29 7.33
C ILE A 266 3.73 -4.51 5.83
N VAL A 267 2.78 -3.79 5.23
CA VAL A 267 2.46 -3.89 3.80
C VAL A 267 3.67 -3.45 2.95
N ILE A 268 4.28 -2.32 3.27
CA ILE A 268 5.50 -1.84 2.59
C ILE A 268 6.64 -2.85 2.73
N THR A 269 6.81 -3.44 3.91
CA THR A 269 7.83 -4.47 4.13
C THR A 269 7.56 -5.71 3.28
N PHE A 270 6.30 -6.14 3.18
CA PHE A 270 5.91 -7.26 2.34
C PHE A 270 6.17 -6.98 0.86
N ILE A 271 5.83 -5.78 0.38
CA ILE A 271 6.14 -5.33 -0.99
C ILE A 271 7.66 -5.38 -1.23
N ARG A 272 8.48 -4.89 -0.30
CA ARG A 272 9.95 -4.92 -0.41
C ARG A 272 10.51 -6.34 -0.43
N VAL A 273 9.94 -7.25 0.35
CA VAL A 273 10.33 -8.68 0.34
C VAL A 273 10.03 -9.31 -1.02
N ILE A 274 8.82 -9.10 -1.56
CA ILE A 274 8.47 -9.60 -2.90
C ILE A 274 9.38 -8.99 -3.96
N GLN A 275 9.61 -7.68 -3.91
CA GLN A 275 10.53 -6.98 -4.80
C GLN A 275 11.95 -7.59 -4.73
N GLY A 276 12.45 -7.86 -3.52
CA GLY A 276 13.73 -8.51 -3.31
C GLY A 276 13.79 -9.91 -3.92
N LEU A 277 12.75 -10.72 -3.76
CA LEU A 277 12.65 -12.05 -4.38
C LEU A 277 12.68 -11.98 -5.91
N LEU A 278 11.93 -11.05 -6.50
CA LEU A 278 11.94 -10.85 -7.96
C LEU A 278 13.32 -10.41 -8.47
N ILE A 279 14.02 -9.55 -7.73
CA ILE A 279 15.40 -9.14 -8.05
C ILE A 279 16.35 -10.33 -7.98
N VAL A 280 16.24 -11.18 -6.96
CA VAL A 280 17.06 -12.40 -6.84
C VAL A 280 16.80 -13.34 -8.01
N LEU A 281 15.55 -13.56 -8.41
CA LEU A 281 15.21 -14.37 -9.58
C LEU A 281 15.79 -13.78 -10.87
N SER A 282 15.67 -12.47 -11.05
CA SER A 282 16.23 -11.76 -12.22
C SER A 282 17.77 -11.76 -12.21
N SER A 283 18.40 -11.81 -11.03
CA SER A 283 19.86 -11.82 -10.92
C SER A 283 20.52 -13.08 -11.51
N GLN A 284 19.81 -14.19 -11.58
CA GLN A 284 20.31 -15.41 -12.23
C GLN A 284 20.61 -15.15 -13.71
N ALA A 285 19.73 -14.46 -14.43
CA ALA A 285 19.96 -14.09 -15.82
C ALA A 285 21.18 -13.16 -15.96
N ILE A 286 21.37 -12.26 -15.00
CA ILE A 286 22.52 -11.35 -14.97
C ILE A 286 23.83 -12.12 -14.73
N VAL A 287 23.84 -13.13 -13.86
CA VAL A 287 25.03 -13.98 -13.64
C VAL A 287 25.40 -14.74 -14.91
N VAL A 288 24.41 -15.32 -15.59
CA VAL A 288 24.65 -16.01 -16.89
C VAL A 288 25.20 -15.03 -17.92
N ALA A 289 24.65 -13.83 -18.00
CA ALA A 289 25.14 -12.78 -18.89
C ALA A 289 26.58 -12.37 -18.56
N ALA A 290 26.92 -12.24 -17.28
CA ALA A 290 28.28 -11.92 -16.84
C ALA A 290 29.31 -12.99 -17.30
N VAL A 291 28.96 -14.26 -17.16
CA VAL A 291 29.79 -15.38 -17.64
C VAL A 291 29.95 -15.32 -19.16
N MET A 292 28.85 -15.09 -19.88
CA MET A 292 28.86 -14.95 -21.35
C MET A 292 29.77 -13.80 -21.83
N ILE A 293 29.68 -12.62 -21.18
CA ILE A 293 30.57 -11.50 -21.47
C ILE A 293 32.03 -11.90 -21.22
N GLY A 294 32.31 -12.59 -20.12
CA GLY A 294 33.67 -13.08 -19.80
C GLY A 294 34.21 -14.03 -20.88
N ILE A 295 33.40 -14.99 -21.32
CA ILE A 295 33.77 -15.95 -22.37
C ILE A 295 34.08 -15.21 -23.69
N ILE A 296 33.25 -14.22 -24.05
CA ILE A 296 33.41 -13.49 -25.31
C ILE A 296 34.64 -12.57 -25.27
N ILE A 297 34.88 -11.90 -24.15
CA ILE A 297 36.12 -11.15 -23.96
C ILE A 297 37.32 -12.06 -24.07
N TYR A 298 37.25 -13.27 -23.52
CA TYR A 298 38.29 -14.26 -23.65
C TYR A 298 38.54 -14.66 -25.11
N ILE A 299 37.48 -14.98 -25.87
CA ILE A 299 37.55 -15.29 -27.29
C ILE A 299 38.15 -14.12 -28.09
N ASN A 300 37.68 -12.87 -27.80
CA ASN A 300 38.22 -11.66 -28.44
C ASN A 300 39.70 -11.48 -28.18
N ILE A 301 40.18 -11.76 -26.98
CA ILE A 301 41.59 -11.71 -26.63
C ILE A 301 42.40 -12.75 -27.45
N MET A 302 41.90 -13.98 -27.54
CA MET A 302 42.56 -15.05 -28.29
C MET A 302 42.61 -14.74 -29.79
N GLN A 303 41.53 -14.28 -30.38
CA GLN A 303 41.47 -13.88 -31.80
C GLN A 303 42.41 -12.72 -32.15
N ARG A 304 42.73 -11.86 -31.17
CA ARG A 304 43.57 -10.67 -31.35
C ARG A 304 44.94 -10.83 -30.71
N SER A 305 45.37 -12.10 -30.46
CA SER A 305 46.64 -12.36 -29.81
C SER A 305 47.85 -11.78 -30.55
N LYS A 306 47.84 -11.81 -31.89
CA LYS A 306 48.89 -11.21 -32.73
C LYS A 306 48.94 -9.67 -32.62
N GLU A 307 47.75 -9.01 -32.63
CA GLU A 307 47.67 -7.57 -32.41
C GLU A 307 48.19 -7.18 -31.02
N ILE A 308 47.85 -7.95 -30.00
CA ILE A 308 48.32 -7.80 -28.64
C ILE A 308 49.84 -7.98 -28.55
N GLY A 309 50.39 -8.98 -29.23
CA GLY A 309 51.82 -9.20 -29.34
C GLY A 309 52.57 -8.01 -29.93
N VAL A 310 52.06 -7.44 -31.04
CA VAL A 310 52.62 -6.28 -31.67
C VAL A 310 52.55 -5.05 -30.74
N MET A 311 51.40 -4.81 -30.09
CA MET A 311 51.27 -3.69 -29.13
C MET A 311 52.32 -3.80 -27.99
N LYS A 312 52.52 -5.00 -27.44
CA LYS A 312 53.51 -5.24 -26.39
C LYS A 312 54.95 -5.05 -26.93
N ALA A 313 55.25 -5.49 -28.15
CA ALA A 313 56.57 -5.32 -28.76
C ALA A 313 56.91 -3.84 -29.00
N VAL A 314 55.92 -2.97 -29.27
CA VAL A 314 56.06 -1.52 -29.43
C VAL A 314 56.07 -0.76 -28.08
N GLY A 315 55.93 -1.52 -26.93
CA GLY A 315 56.12 -0.93 -25.59
C GLY A 315 54.82 -0.62 -24.81
N TYR A 316 53.64 -1.03 -25.29
CA TYR A 316 52.39 -0.90 -24.49
C TYR A 316 52.47 -1.77 -23.21
N GLN A 317 52.09 -1.15 -22.10
CA GLN A 317 52.04 -1.84 -20.84
C GLN A 317 50.83 -2.82 -20.78
N ASN A 318 50.97 -3.91 -20.00
CA ASN A 318 49.90 -4.83 -19.77
C ASN A 318 48.61 -4.17 -19.25
N ARG A 319 48.72 -3.07 -18.52
CA ARG A 319 47.61 -2.30 -17.99
C ARG A 319 46.82 -1.66 -19.12
N ASP A 320 47.49 -1.08 -20.10
CA ASP A 320 46.87 -0.36 -21.22
C ASP A 320 46.06 -1.33 -22.10
N VAL A 321 46.71 -2.45 -22.44
CA VAL A 321 46.08 -3.49 -23.26
C VAL A 321 44.87 -4.13 -22.52
N LYS A 322 44.96 -4.37 -21.20
CA LYS A 322 43.80 -4.82 -20.41
C LYS A 322 42.68 -3.81 -20.41
N GLY A 323 42.99 -2.54 -20.30
CA GLY A 323 42.02 -1.43 -20.31
C GLY A 323 41.10 -1.49 -21.53
N ILE A 324 41.65 -1.79 -22.73
CA ILE A 324 40.86 -1.89 -23.97
C ILE A 324 39.70 -2.91 -23.83
N PHE A 325 39.99 -4.08 -23.32
CA PHE A 325 38.99 -5.17 -23.19
C PHE A 325 38.00 -4.90 -22.04
N ILE A 326 38.45 -4.24 -20.96
CA ILE A 326 37.56 -3.82 -19.87
C ILE A 326 36.59 -2.74 -20.38
N TYR A 327 37.07 -1.76 -21.14
CA TYR A 327 36.20 -0.76 -21.75
C TYR A 327 35.22 -1.39 -22.75
N GLU A 328 35.66 -2.38 -23.54
CA GLU A 328 34.75 -3.11 -24.45
C GLU A 328 33.61 -3.77 -23.69
N ALA A 329 33.88 -4.43 -22.55
CA ALA A 329 32.85 -5.03 -21.71
C ALA A 329 31.91 -3.98 -21.08
N ILE A 330 32.45 -2.86 -20.59
CA ILE A 330 31.66 -1.77 -20.02
C ILE A 330 30.69 -1.20 -21.07
N TRP A 331 31.17 -1.02 -22.32
CA TRP A 331 30.33 -0.58 -23.42
C TRP A 331 29.21 -1.58 -23.73
N ILE A 332 29.48 -2.89 -23.78
CA ILE A 332 28.46 -3.92 -23.99
C ILE A 332 27.39 -3.85 -22.90
N VAL A 333 27.81 -3.78 -21.63
CA VAL A 333 26.88 -3.69 -20.50
C VAL A 333 26.12 -2.38 -20.49
N GLY A 334 26.75 -1.26 -20.87
CA GLY A 334 26.10 0.04 -20.99
C GLY A 334 24.99 0.04 -22.05
N ILE A 335 25.25 -0.56 -23.22
CA ILE A 335 24.23 -0.74 -24.27
C ILE A 335 23.11 -1.67 -23.76
N ALA A 336 23.47 -2.77 -23.08
CA ALA A 336 22.49 -3.69 -22.51
C ALA A 336 21.57 -3.01 -21.49
N LEU A 337 22.11 -2.18 -20.63
CA LEU A 337 21.33 -1.40 -19.66
C LEU A 337 20.42 -0.36 -20.32
N LEU A 338 20.93 0.34 -21.35
CA LEU A 338 20.14 1.30 -22.11
C LEU A 338 18.93 0.60 -22.77
N LEU A 339 19.16 -0.55 -23.40
CA LEU A 339 18.09 -1.36 -23.99
C LEU A 339 17.11 -1.84 -22.92
N ALA A 340 17.62 -2.31 -21.79
CA ALA A 340 16.80 -2.74 -20.66
C ALA A 340 15.93 -1.60 -20.12
N PHE A 341 16.47 -0.40 -19.99
CA PHE A 341 15.73 0.78 -19.55
C PHE A 341 14.62 1.14 -20.54
N LEU A 342 14.91 1.16 -21.83
CA LEU A 342 13.92 1.46 -22.86
C LEU A 342 12.78 0.42 -22.89
N VAL A 343 13.11 -0.86 -22.76
CA VAL A 343 12.12 -1.93 -22.71
C VAL A 343 11.29 -1.86 -21.43
N ALA A 344 11.93 -1.70 -20.26
CA ALA A 344 11.23 -1.61 -18.98
C ALA A 344 10.30 -0.39 -18.94
N GLN A 345 10.76 0.76 -19.43
CA GLN A 345 9.96 1.98 -19.51
C GLN A 345 8.81 1.83 -20.50
N GLY A 346 9.05 1.19 -21.65
CA GLY A 346 8.01 0.93 -22.66
C GLY A 346 6.91 -0.01 -22.11
N VAL A 347 7.31 -1.14 -21.51
CA VAL A 347 6.37 -2.10 -20.89
C VAL A 347 5.63 -1.45 -19.73
N GLY A 348 6.33 -0.70 -18.88
CA GLY A 348 5.74 0.00 -17.73
C GLY A 348 4.73 1.07 -18.16
N SER A 349 5.05 1.88 -19.17
CA SER A 349 4.13 2.89 -19.70
C SER A 349 2.89 2.24 -20.31
N LEU A 350 3.06 1.13 -21.02
CA LEU A 350 1.94 0.35 -21.56
C LEU A 350 1.07 -0.23 -20.44
N ALA A 351 1.68 -0.79 -19.40
CA ALA A 351 0.96 -1.31 -18.25
C ALA A 351 0.14 -0.21 -17.55
N ASN A 352 0.73 0.96 -17.32
CA ASN A 352 0.04 2.12 -16.76
C ASN A 352 -1.15 2.55 -17.64
N ALA A 353 -0.98 2.61 -18.97
CA ALA A 353 -2.05 3.00 -19.89
C ALA A 353 -3.21 1.98 -19.89
N VAL A 354 -2.89 0.68 -19.88
CA VAL A 354 -3.90 -0.38 -19.84
C VAL A 354 -4.67 -0.34 -18.51
N VAL A 355 -3.96 -0.27 -17.38
CA VAL A 355 -4.62 -0.26 -16.07
C VAL A 355 -5.48 0.99 -15.89
N ASN A 356 -4.98 2.16 -16.29
CA ASN A 356 -5.73 3.41 -16.20
C ASN A 356 -7.00 3.42 -17.09
N HIS A 357 -6.97 2.67 -18.20
CA HIS A 357 -8.16 2.53 -19.07
C HIS A 357 -9.26 1.69 -18.40
N PHE A 358 -8.92 0.59 -17.72
CA PHE A 358 -9.90 -0.29 -17.07
C PHE A 358 -10.23 0.13 -15.62
N TYR A 359 -9.29 0.77 -14.93
CA TYR A 359 -9.39 1.18 -13.53
C TYR A 359 -8.87 2.61 -13.37
N PRO A 360 -9.69 3.64 -13.68
CA PRO A 360 -9.27 5.05 -13.63
C PRO A 360 -8.80 5.52 -12.24
N SER A 361 -9.25 4.84 -11.17
CA SER A 361 -8.82 5.10 -9.79
C SER A 361 -7.36 4.70 -9.50
N ILE A 362 -6.76 3.85 -10.34
CA ILE A 362 -5.37 3.42 -10.19
C ILE A 362 -4.49 4.30 -11.07
N THR A 363 -3.76 5.23 -10.48
CA THR A 363 -2.96 6.20 -11.21
C THR A 363 -1.73 5.59 -11.89
N LYS A 364 -1.00 4.71 -11.19
CA LYS A 364 0.25 4.10 -11.69
C LYS A 364 0.47 2.72 -11.08
N VAL A 365 0.83 1.75 -11.91
CA VAL A 365 1.29 0.42 -11.47
C VAL A 365 2.77 0.19 -11.73
N PHE A 366 3.43 1.14 -12.39
CA PHE A 366 4.86 1.10 -12.68
C PHE A 366 5.46 2.50 -12.59
N GLU A 367 6.50 2.65 -11.76
CA GLU A 367 7.23 3.90 -11.58
C GLU A 367 8.71 3.63 -11.30
N LEU A 368 9.60 4.12 -12.19
CA LEU A 368 11.04 4.08 -11.97
C LEU A 368 11.50 5.37 -11.31
N ASN A 369 12.02 5.28 -10.10
CA ASN A 369 12.69 6.40 -9.47
C ASN A 369 14.17 6.48 -9.89
N LEU A 370 14.74 7.68 -9.79
CA LEU A 370 16.12 7.95 -10.16
C LEU A 370 17.13 7.08 -9.39
N LEU A 371 16.86 6.81 -8.11
CA LEU A 371 17.73 6.03 -7.25
C LEU A 371 17.83 4.56 -7.71
N SER A 372 16.72 3.96 -8.10
CA SER A 372 16.68 2.60 -8.65
C SER A 372 17.44 2.49 -9.97
N VAL A 373 17.31 3.48 -10.84
CA VAL A 373 18.03 3.53 -12.12
C VAL A 373 19.53 3.70 -11.90
N LEU A 374 19.94 4.63 -11.03
CA LEU A 374 21.35 4.85 -10.69
C LEU A 374 21.96 3.63 -9.98
N GLY A 375 21.23 3.00 -9.06
CA GLY A 375 21.68 1.78 -8.41
C GLY A 375 21.92 0.64 -9.41
N THR A 376 20.98 0.45 -10.35
CA THR A 376 21.14 -0.55 -11.43
C THR A 376 22.31 -0.21 -12.36
N LEU A 377 22.53 1.07 -12.66
CA LEU A 377 23.68 1.54 -13.46
C LEU A 377 25.02 1.20 -12.78
N VAL A 378 25.17 1.54 -11.51
CA VAL A 378 26.40 1.24 -10.75
C VAL A 378 26.63 -0.26 -10.70
N PHE A 379 25.58 -1.04 -10.42
CA PHE A 379 25.68 -2.49 -10.41
C PHE A 379 26.08 -3.07 -11.78
N ALA A 380 25.50 -2.57 -12.87
CA ALA A 380 25.82 -2.97 -14.23
C ALA A 380 27.30 -2.68 -14.60
N LEU A 381 27.79 -1.49 -14.24
CA LEU A 381 29.19 -1.11 -14.50
C LEU A 381 30.17 -1.99 -13.71
N LEU A 382 29.87 -2.28 -12.45
CA LEU A 382 30.67 -3.19 -11.63
C LEU A 382 30.68 -4.61 -12.22
N LEU A 383 29.55 -5.09 -12.68
CA LEU A 383 29.42 -6.40 -13.32
C LEU A 383 30.26 -6.46 -14.60
N GLY A 384 30.16 -5.45 -15.47
CA GLY A 384 30.95 -5.35 -16.69
C GLY A 384 32.46 -5.39 -16.42
N TYR A 385 32.88 -4.64 -15.40
CA TYR A 385 34.28 -4.63 -14.97
C TYR A 385 34.74 -6.01 -14.47
N ILE A 386 33.98 -6.65 -13.57
CA ILE A 386 34.31 -7.95 -12.99
C ILE A 386 34.36 -9.02 -14.08
N SER A 387 33.35 -9.05 -15.00
CA SER A 387 33.25 -10.02 -16.08
C SER A 387 34.46 -9.99 -17.02
N ALA A 388 35.00 -8.80 -17.30
CA ALA A 388 36.16 -8.62 -18.18
C ALA A 388 37.49 -8.78 -17.45
N TYR A 389 37.54 -8.48 -16.16
CA TYR A 389 38.78 -8.46 -15.41
C TYR A 389 39.53 -9.80 -15.41
N PHE A 390 38.81 -10.92 -15.18
CA PHE A 390 39.42 -12.27 -15.14
C PHE A 390 40.00 -12.68 -16.50
N PRO A 391 39.24 -12.60 -17.63
CA PRO A 391 39.82 -12.92 -18.95
C PRO A 391 41.01 -12.01 -19.32
N ALA A 392 40.85 -10.69 -19.04
CA ALA A 392 41.91 -9.71 -19.37
C ALA A 392 43.23 -9.97 -18.60
N ARG A 393 43.17 -10.64 -17.47
CA ARG A 393 44.39 -11.06 -16.73
C ARG A 393 45.26 -11.98 -17.54
N LYS A 394 44.71 -12.75 -18.47
CA LYS A 394 45.47 -13.67 -19.34
C LYS A 394 46.44 -12.89 -20.25
N ILE A 395 46.14 -11.67 -20.65
CA ILE A 395 46.98 -10.78 -21.44
C ILE A 395 48.35 -10.58 -20.81
N SER A 396 48.44 -10.55 -19.47
CA SER A 396 49.71 -10.36 -18.76
C SER A 396 50.67 -11.53 -18.96
N LYS A 397 50.16 -12.73 -19.18
CA LYS A 397 50.92 -13.97 -19.34
C LYS A 397 51.25 -14.29 -20.80
N MET A 398 50.77 -13.50 -21.76
CA MET A 398 51.07 -13.72 -23.18
C MET A 398 52.48 -13.19 -23.49
N ASP A 399 53.34 -14.09 -23.99
CA ASP A 399 54.66 -13.71 -24.48
C ASP A 399 54.52 -13.07 -25.86
N PRO A 400 55.09 -11.89 -26.08
CA PRO A 400 55.10 -11.23 -27.40
C PRO A 400 55.72 -12.11 -28.51
N VAL A 401 56.77 -12.82 -28.18
CA VAL A 401 57.47 -13.70 -29.15
C VAL A 401 56.63 -14.89 -29.54
N GLU A 402 55.98 -15.52 -28.58
CA GLU A 402 55.12 -16.69 -28.77
C GLU A 402 53.82 -16.28 -29.50
N SER A 403 53.27 -15.09 -29.18
CA SER A 403 52.09 -14.50 -29.82
C SER A 403 52.28 -14.15 -31.30
N LEU A 404 53.53 -13.84 -31.70
CA LEU A 404 53.89 -13.55 -33.10
C LEU A 404 54.23 -14.79 -33.90
N ARG A 405 54.60 -15.90 -33.20
CA ARG A 405 55.03 -17.17 -33.80
C ARG A 405 53.89 -18.16 -34.08
N TYR A 406 52.68 -17.89 -33.55
CA TYR A 406 51.51 -18.74 -33.82
C TYR A 406 51.05 -18.53 -35.29
N GLU A 407 51.64 -19.29 -36.20
CA GLU A 407 51.13 -19.64 -37.51
C GLU A 407 50.52 -21.03 -37.39
N GLU A 408 49.23 -21.10 -37.62
CA GLU A 408 48.29 -22.17 -37.95
C GLU A 408 47.15 -22.32 -36.97
#